data_a0a1dc3efed68285359443582487f885
#
_entry.id   a0a1dc3efed68285359443582487f885
#
_cell.length_a   1.000
_cell.length_b   1.000
_cell.length_c   1.000
_cell.angle_alpha   90.00
_cell.angle_beta   90.00
_cell.angle_gamma   90.00
#
_symmetry.space_group_name_H-M   'P 1'
#
loop_
_entity.id
_entity.type
_entity.pdbx_description
1 polymer ?
#
loop_
_entity_poly.entity_id
_entity_poly.type
_entity_poly.pdbx_seq_one_letter_code
_entity_poly.pdbx_strand_id
1 'polypeptide(L)'
;MLLTVLSFKLATTAVATTVQSLSCQSVIAQDAQVKTTSGLITGHLFPDASCALEFLGIPYAKPPLGDLRFAPPQKLLTPDLSRNASSFGYDCPLSPSKPSNYPGLTPQAQRIINFFASAVGTPQNEDCLTLNIWSPLPPQPQPLKPVLIFFYGGRFTIGNTNTPFYHGGRLASAEDIIVITVNYRLNIFGFPGSSHLPFQNPGFHDQRAAVEWVRDNILVFGGDPSKITLAGQSSGAVSVDNWAYAYHGDPIVRGLIAHSGTALSFPSNAKSVQQSNFEAVASLVNCSLPNPITCMRAVPWTTLLSAASSIKPAKSSSRLRGIPPFWPAPDNITFFAADELTGLPLARIPVLLGSTDNEAGYYRVPAYAQNITPTVEEVRSFHLESFTCPVLYQAGQRRGRGVRAWVYRYGADWENTRLYEGSGAYHGVDMNMVFGNGEVVSGIEMEKEQRELMGFVQGAWGGFVRDPGGGLEGVGWEGFGRGRMAVIGRGNKAMIEFLDVEGYERDCEGVVVGALGVMGG
;
A
#
# COMPACT_ATOMS: atom_id res chain seq x y z
N MET A 1 23.64 -47.73 22.53
CA MET A 1 24.31 -46.77 21.67
C MET A 1 23.62 -45.43 21.92
N LEU A 2 24.19 -44.65 22.87
CA LEU A 2 23.61 -43.35 23.32
C LEU A 2 24.00 -42.27 22.31
N LEU A 3 23.02 -41.57 21.76
CA LEU A 3 23.25 -40.30 21.05
C LEU A 3 23.16 -39.16 22.05
N THR A 4 24.28 -38.49 22.27
CA THR A 4 24.37 -37.27 23.08
C THR A 4 23.94 -36.07 22.22
N VAL A 5 22.86 -35.39 22.62
CA VAL A 5 22.44 -34.12 22.04
C VAL A 5 23.25 -33.02 22.71
N LEU A 6 24.13 -32.34 21.98
CA LEU A 6 24.82 -31.14 22.44
C LEU A 6 23.90 -29.94 22.29
N SER A 7 23.46 -29.39 23.44
CA SER A 7 22.82 -28.08 23.50
C SER A 7 23.87 -26.96 23.43
N PHE A 8 23.93 -26.24 22.32
CA PHE A 8 24.63 -24.96 22.26
C PHE A 8 23.69 -23.84 22.73
N LYS A 9 23.90 -23.33 23.94
CA LYS A 9 23.32 -22.06 24.38
C LYS A 9 24.24 -20.94 23.89
N LEU A 10 23.77 -20.14 22.92
CA LEU A 10 24.43 -18.89 22.55
C LEU A 10 24.12 -17.82 23.59
N ALA A 11 25.12 -17.44 24.35
CA ALA A 11 25.13 -16.22 25.18
C ALA A 11 25.79 -15.09 24.36
N THR A 12 25.03 -14.45 23.44
CA THR A 12 25.56 -13.36 22.60
C THR A 12 24.65 -12.14 22.47
N THR A 13 23.50 -12.07 23.18
CA THR A 13 22.50 -11.03 22.97
C THR A 13 22.69 -9.73 23.78
N ALA A 14 23.48 -9.73 24.83
CA ALA A 14 23.61 -8.54 25.72
C ALA A 14 24.66 -7.51 25.27
N VAL A 15 25.67 -7.93 24.46
CA VAL A 15 26.76 -7.03 24.04
C VAL A 15 26.39 -6.25 22.76
N ALA A 16 25.57 -6.84 21.88
CA ALA A 16 25.16 -6.22 20.64
C ALA A 16 24.25 -4.99 20.86
N THR A 17 23.36 -5.03 21.84
CA THR A 17 22.40 -3.94 22.10
C THR A 17 23.08 -2.67 22.65
N THR A 18 24.14 -2.81 23.46
CA THR A 18 24.86 -1.67 24.04
C THR A 18 25.79 -0.99 23.03
N VAL A 19 26.35 -1.72 22.09
CA VAL A 19 27.22 -1.16 21.03
C VAL A 19 26.37 -0.44 19.99
N GLN A 20 25.18 -0.94 19.68
CA GLN A 20 24.26 -0.34 18.72
C GLN A 20 23.71 1.02 19.22
N SER A 21 23.36 1.14 20.49
CA SER A 21 22.84 2.40 21.07
C SER A 21 23.88 3.53 21.11
N LEU A 22 25.15 3.20 21.26
CA LEU A 22 26.25 4.19 21.25
C LEU A 22 26.56 4.71 19.85
N SER A 23 26.38 3.90 18.80
CA SER A 23 26.65 4.32 17.42
C SER A 23 25.57 5.24 16.83
N CYS A 24 24.32 5.11 17.27
CA CYS A 24 23.22 5.95 16.79
C CYS A 24 23.24 7.37 17.37
N GLN A 25 23.73 7.54 18.59
CA GLN A 25 23.82 8.85 19.25
C GLN A 25 24.95 9.74 18.71
N SER A 26 25.90 9.18 17.96
CA SER A 26 27.02 9.93 17.39
C SER A 26 26.75 10.53 16.00
N VAL A 27 25.55 10.29 15.42
CA VAL A 27 25.17 10.88 14.13
C VAL A 27 24.83 12.34 14.33
N ILE A 28 25.73 13.20 13.86
CA ILE A 28 25.61 14.66 13.94
C ILE A 28 24.63 15.13 12.85
N ALA A 29 23.91 16.23 13.09
CA ALA A 29 22.93 16.81 12.15
C ALA A 29 23.45 17.04 10.71
N GLN A 30 24.76 17.11 10.50
CA GLN A 30 25.39 17.24 9.17
C GLN A 30 25.24 15.97 8.32
N ASP A 31 25.15 14.79 8.94
CA ASP A 31 25.02 13.51 8.22
C ASP A 31 23.60 13.28 7.71
N ALA A 32 22.62 14.07 8.18
CA ALA A 32 21.24 14.04 7.74
C ALA A 32 20.94 15.01 6.59
N GLN A 33 21.95 15.59 5.92
CA GLN A 33 21.77 16.48 4.78
C GLN A 33 22.12 15.78 3.46
N VAL A 34 21.20 15.83 2.50
CA VAL A 34 21.39 15.23 1.17
C VAL A 34 20.94 16.20 0.08
N LYS A 35 21.69 16.26 -1.02
CA LYS A 35 21.36 17.10 -2.17
C LYS A 35 20.58 16.29 -3.20
N THR A 36 19.36 16.72 -3.48
CA THR A 36 18.44 16.09 -4.43
C THR A 36 18.04 17.04 -5.55
N THR A 37 17.31 16.55 -6.54
CA THR A 37 16.70 17.40 -7.58
C THR A 37 15.66 18.37 -7.02
N SER A 38 15.07 18.06 -5.87
CA SER A 38 14.08 18.89 -5.17
C SER A 38 14.68 19.86 -4.14
N GLY A 39 16.01 19.84 -3.96
CA GLY A 39 16.72 20.72 -3.04
C GLY A 39 17.70 20.02 -2.12
N LEU A 40 18.32 20.81 -1.24
CA LEU A 40 19.10 20.32 -0.10
C LEU A 40 18.09 19.91 1.01
N ILE A 41 17.99 18.63 1.28
CA ILE A 41 17.03 18.06 2.22
C ILE A 41 17.75 17.77 3.54
N THR A 42 17.20 18.29 4.64
CA THR A 42 17.71 18.02 6.00
C THR A 42 16.69 17.14 6.75
N GLY A 43 17.09 15.91 7.04
CA GLY A 43 16.34 14.95 7.86
C GLY A 43 16.74 15.00 9.33
N HIS A 44 16.34 13.99 10.07
CA HIS A 44 16.65 13.81 11.49
C HIS A 44 16.69 12.32 11.86
N LEU A 45 17.09 12.01 13.08
CA LEU A 45 16.99 10.65 13.59
C LEU A 45 15.52 10.27 13.82
N PHE A 46 15.14 9.09 13.38
CA PHE A 46 13.84 8.53 13.70
C PHE A 46 13.69 8.40 15.24
N PRO A 47 12.63 8.93 15.85
CA PRO A 47 12.53 9.08 17.30
C PRO A 47 12.38 7.76 18.07
N ASP A 48 12.10 6.66 17.40
CA ASP A 48 12.12 5.33 17.99
C ASP A 48 13.58 4.85 18.17
N ALA A 49 13.84 3.93 19.07
CA ALA A 49 15.18 3.39 19.35
C ALA A 49 15.85 2.65 18.16
N SER A 50 15.21 2.66 17.01
CA SER A 50 15.73 2.12 15.76
C SER A 50 16.76 3.07 15.14
N CYS A 51 17.91 2.55 14.70
CA CYS A 51 18.97 3.33 14.08
C CYS A 51 18.63 3.68 12.62
N ALA A 52 17.76 4.66 12.40
CA ALA A 52 17.42 5.15 11.06
C ALA A 52 17.40 6.68 11.00
N LEU A 53 17.77 7.24 9.86
CA LEU A 53 17.48 8.63 9.49
C LEU A 53 16.06 8.69 8.89
N GLU A 54 15.34 9.75 9.23
CA GLU A 54 14.00 10.02 8.74
C GLU A 54 13.98 11.34 7.98
N PHE A 55 13.38 11.32 6.79
CA PHE A 55 13.17 12.48 5.93
C PHE A 55 11.70 12.51 5.53
N LEU A 56 10.95 13.48 6.01
CA LEU A 56 9.50 13.58 5.85
C LEU A 56 9.08 14.72 4.92
N GLY A 57 8.00 14.53 4.19
CA GLY A 57 7.38 15.59 3.39
C GLY A 57 8.22 16.09 2.22
N ILE A 58 9.07 15.25 1.62
CA ILE A 58 9.90 15.63 0.46
C ILE A 58 9.02 15.75 -0.79
N PRO A 59 8.93 16.91 -1.45
CA PRO A 59 8.16 17.05 -2.68
C PRO A 59 8.86 16.37 -3.85
N TYR A 60 8.16 15.48 -4.54
CA TYR A 60 8.67 14.79 -5.74
C TYR A 60 8.17 15.40 -7.05
N ALA A 61 7.14 16.26 -6.98
CA ALA A 61 6.57 16.95 -8.12
C ALA A 61 6.15 18.37 -7.72
N LYS A 62 5.85 19.20 -8.72
CA LYS A 62 5.24 20.51 -8.48
C LYS A 62 3.87 20.35 -7.87
N PRO A 63 3.43 21.26 -6.97
CA PRO A 63 2.07 21.27 -6.46
C PRO A 63 1.04 21.26 -7.59
N PRO A 64 0.05 20.35 -7.60
CA PRO A 64 -0.93 20.23 -8.68
C PRO A 64 -2.07 21.27 -8.55
N LEU A 65 -1.71 22.56 -8.54
CA LEU A 65 -2.60 23.70 -8.38
C LEU A 65 -2.95 24.34 -9.70
N GLY A 66 -4.09 25.04 -9.78
CA GLY A 66 -4.51 25.80 -10.95
C GLY A 66 -4.54 24.93 -12.21
N ASP A 67 -3.76 25.26 -13.22
CA ASP A 67 -3.69 24.51 -14.50
C ASP A 67 -3.15 23.08 -14.34
N LEU A 68 -2.44 22.79 -13.26
CA LEU A 68 -1.95 21.45 -12.96
C LEU A 68 -2.99 20.56 -12.25
N ARG A 69 -4.09 21.13 -11.74
CA ARG A 69 -5.21 20.34 -11.24
C ARG A 69 -5.77 19.48 -12.38
N PHE A 70 -5.98 18.20 -12.14
CA PHE A 70 -6.39 17.16 -13.12
C PHE A 70 -5.37 16.85 -14.22
N ALA A 71 -4.20 17.50 -14.24
CA ALA A 71 -3.12 17.20 -15.18
C ALA A 71 -2.13 16.18 -14.58
N PRO A 72 -1.35 15.46 -15.41
CA PRO A 72 -0.21 14.69 -14.91
C PRO A 72 0.77 15.55 -14.12
N PRO A 73 1.49 14.99 -13.14
CA PRO A 73 2.44 15.73 -12.33
C PRO A 73 3.59 16.26 -13.18
N GLN A 74 4.17 17.39 -12.79
CA GLN A 74 5.37 17.95 -13.39
C GLN A 74 6.55 17.82 -12.44
N LYS A 75 7.72 17.45 -12.96
CA LYS A 75 8.96 17.37 -12.17
C LYS A 75 9.24 18.69 -11.46
N LEU A 76 9.60 18.59 -10.19
CA LEU A 76 10.08 19.72 -9.39
C LEU A 76 11.61 19.72 -9.45
N LEU A 77 12.18 20.76 -10.05
CA LEU A 77 13.61 20.95 -10.17
C LEU A 77 14.01 22.22 -9.44
N THR A 78 14.35 22.10 -8.16
CA THR A 78 14.71 23.21 -7.27
C THR A 78 15.97 22.89 -6.46
N PRO A 79 17.11 22.52 -7.12
CA PRO A 79 18.30 21.98 -6.46
C PRO A 79 18.97 22.96 -5.49
N ASP A 80 18.70 24.25 -5.62
CA ASP A 80 19.30 25.31 -4.80
C ASP A 80 18.46 25.70 -3.58
N LEU A 81 17.27 25.12 -3.43
CA LEU A 81 16.44 25.37 -2.26
C LEU A 81 16.83 24.43 -1.10
N SER A 82 16.83 24.96 0.12
CA SER A 82 16.97 24.16 1.35
C SER A 82 15.59 23.84 1.91
N ARG A 83 15.40 22.58 2.33
CA ARG A 83 14.15 22.08 2.90
C ARG A 83 14.40 21.32 4.20
N ASN A 84 13.66 21.68 5.23
CA ASN A 84 13.61 20.88 6.45
C ASN A 84 12.59 19.74 6.24
N ALA A 85 13.05 18.51 6.36
CA ALA A 85 12.26 17.29 6.21
C ALA A 85 11.99 16.61 7.56
N SER A 86 11.65 17.39 8.58
CA SER A 86 11.32 16.91 9.93
C SER A 86 9.82 16.73 10.20
N SER A 87 8.97 16.98 9.21
CA SER A 87 7.52 16.86 9.35
C SER A 87 6.91 16.30 8.07
N PHE A 88 5.87 15.50 8.23
CA PHE A 88 5.07 15.04 7.10
C PHE A 88 4.51 16.21 6.29
N GLY A 89 4.35 16.00 4.98
CA GLY A 89 3.60 16.91 4.11
C GLY A 89 2.10 16.87 4.39
N TYR A 90 1.36 17.69 3.64
CA TYR A 90 -0.11 17.64 3.68
C TYR A 90 -0.62 16.30 3.15
N ASP A 91 -1.75 15.84 3.72
CA ASP A 91 -2.55 14.81 3.07
C ASP A 91 -3.16 15.37 1.78
N CYS A 92 -3.27 14.54 0.74
CA CYS A 92 -4.05 14.93 -0.43
C CYS A 92 -5.53 15.06 -0.05
N PRO A 93 -6.29 15.95 -0.72
CA PRO A 93 -7.70 16.16 -0.39
C PRO A 93 -8.48 14.86 -0.32
N LEU A 94 -9.07 14.58 0.83
CA LEU A 94 -9.87 13.38 1.11
C LEU A 94 -11.02 13.69 2.07
N SER A 95 -12.06 12.86 2.04
CA SER A 95 -13.15 12.90 3.02
C SER A 95 -13.00 11.72 3.97
N PRO A 96 -12.53 11.93 5.20
CA PRO A 96 -12.35 10.87 6.17
C PRO A 96 -13.67 10.13 6.44
N SER A 97 -13.59 8.83 6.67
CA SER A 97 -14.76 8.06 7.09
C SER A 97 -15.25 8.54 8.45
N LYS A 98 -16.57 8.63 8.60
CA LYS A 98 -17.17 8.97 9.90
C LYS A 98 -16.95 7.84 10.91
N PRO A 99 -16.78 8.17 12.20
CA PRO A 99 -16.78 7.16 13.25
C PRO A 99 -18.03 6.27 13.18
N SER A 100 -17.88 5.00 13.48
CA SER A 100 -18.97 4.02 13.49
C SER A 100 -19.17 3.49 14.90
N ASN A 101 -20.41 3.40 15.33
CA ASN A 101 -20.80 2.76 16.58
C ASN A 101 -21.07 1.27 16.36
N TYR A 102 -20.19 0.56 15.67
CA TYR A 102 -20.32 -0.88 15.44
C TYR A 102 -20.39 -1.62 16.79
N PRO A 103 -21.35 -2.56 16.98
CA PRO A 103 -21.51 -3.25 18.24
C PRO A 103 -20.27 -4.08 18.62
N GLY A 104 -19.87 -4.02 19.88
CA GLY A 104 -18.78 -4.82 20.42
C GLY A 104 -17.38 -4.40 20.00
N LEU A 105 -17.19 -3.14 19.56
CA LEU A 105 -15.84 -2.60 19.33
C LEU A 105 -14.98 -2.72 20.60
N THR A 106 -13.74 -3.19 20.42
CA THR A 106 -12.73 -3.19 21.49
C THR A 106 -12.31 -1.75 21.85
N PRO A 107 -11.73 -1.52 23.04
CA PRO A 107 -11.29 -0.16 23.44
C PRO A 107 -10.36 0.51 22.44
N GLN A 108 -9.46 -0.24 21.79
CA GLN A 108 -8.50 0.26 20.81
C GLN A 108 -9.08 0.40 19.39
N ALA A 109 -10.22 -0.24 19.10
CA ALA A 109 -10.74 -0.35 17.74
C ALA A 109 -10.99 1.01 17.07
N GLN A 110 -11.57 1.97 17.81
CA GLN A 110 -11.84 3.29 17.23
C GLN A 110 -10.56 4.01 16.82
N ARG A 111 -9.48 3.88 17.59
CA ARG A 111 -8.16 4.42 17.25
C ARG A 111 -7.62 3.77 15.96
N ILE A 112 -7.67 2.45 15.88
CA ILE A 112 -7.21 1.69 14.70
C ILE A 112 -8.04 2.08 13.46
N ILE A 113 -9.37 2.14 13.59
CA ILE A 113 -10.28 2.51 12.51
C ILE A 113 -10.03 3.95 12.05
N ASN A 114 -9.80 4.88 12.96
CA ASN A 114 -9.50 6.28 12.62
C ASN A 114 -8.21 6.39 11.79
N PHE A 115 -7.16 5.67 12.20
CA PHE A 115 -5.92 5.61 11.42
C PHE A 115 -6.16 5.03 10.03
N PHE A 116 -6.87 3.90 9.95
CA PHE A 116 -7.16 3.23 8.69
C PHE A 116 -8.07 4.05 7.77
N ALA A 117 -8.99 4.82 8.35
CA ALA A 117 -9.93 5.68 7.63
C ALA A 117 -9.37 7.08 7.31
N SER A 118 -8.10 7.35 7.58
CA SER A 118 -7.47 8.68 7.45
C SER A 118 -8.21 9.79 8.24
N ALA A 119 -8.80 9.44 9.38
CA ALA A 119 -9.59 10.32 10.23
C ALA A 119 -8.78 10.83 11.44
N VAL A 120 -7.50 11.10 11.27
CA VAL A 120 -6.58 11.52 12.34
C VAL A 120 -6.36 13.04 12.41
N GLY A 121 -7.10 13.80 11.59
CA GLY A 121 -7.06 15.25 11.64
C GLY A 121 -5.79 15.87 11.04
N THR A 122 -5.08 15.15 10.17
CA THR A 122 -3.92 15.69 9.46
C THR A 122 -4.33 16.82 8.52
N PRO A 123 -3.50 17.88 8.39
CA PRO A 123 -3.79 18.98 7.47
C PRO A 123 -3.83 18.48 6.02
N GLN A 124 -4.82 18.97 5.25
CA GLN A 124 -4.99 18.61 3.84
C GLN A 124 -4.70 19.80 2.94
N ASN A 125 -4.14 19.54 1.78
CA ASN A 125 -3.92 20.52 0.72
C ASN A 125 -3.75 19.82 -0.63
N GLU A 126 -3.98 20.51 -1.75
CA GLU A 126 -3.59 20.00 -3.06
C GLU A 126 -2.07 19.96 -3.23
N ASP A 127 -1.29 20.77 -2.49
CA ASP A 127 0.18 20.68 -2.41
C ASP A 127 0.58 19.48 -1.53
N CYS A 128 0.29 18.28 -2.02
CA CYS A 128 0.41 17.02 -1.29
C CYS A 128 1.31 15.98 -1.96
N LEU A 129 1.92 16.29 -3.11
CA LEU A 129 2.76 15.35 -3.85
C LEU A 129 4.13 15.21 -3.18
N THR A 130 4.13 14.58 -2.01
CA THR A 130 5.30 14.37 -1.16
C THR A 130 5.54 12.90 -0.88
N LEU A 131 6.77 12.55 -0.51
CA LEU A 131 7.16 11.24 -0.05
C LEU A 131 7.98 11.35 1.25
N ASN A 132 8.11 10.23 1.96
CA ASN A 132 8.91 10.11 3.17
C ASN A 132 9.92 8.98 2.98
N ILE A 133 11.11 9.12 3.57
CA ILE A 133 12.21 8.16 3.45
C ILE A 133 12.74 7.81 4.84
N TRP A 134 12.88 6.53 5.12
CA TRP A 134 13.62 6.01 6.28
C TRP A 134 14.82 5.22 5.78
N SER A 135 16.03 5.67 6.15
CA SER A 135 17.30 5.05 5.77
C SER A 135 18.04 4.58 7.00
N PRO A 136 18.39 3.28 7.10
CA PRO A 136 19.19 2.77 8.22
C PRO A 136 20.58 3.38 8.24
N LEU A 137 21.15 3.54 9.43
CA LEU A 137 22.52 4.02 9.67
C LEU A 137 23.53 2.87 9.62
N PRO A 138 24.78 3.13 9.23
CA PRO A 138 25.33 4.36 8.67
C PRO A 138 24.97 4.52 7.17
N PRO A 139 24.76 5.77 6.69
CA PRO A 139 24.40 5.99 5.28
C PRO A 139 25.56 5.74 4.30
N GLN A 140 26.84 5.80 4.70
CA GLN A 140 28.02 5.62 3.84
C GLN A 140 29.28 5.26 4.67
N PRO A 141 30.28 4.54 4.15
CA PRO A 141 30.46 3.94 2.83
C PRO A 141 30.20 2.42 2.85
N GLN A 142 28.99 1.99 2.90
CA GLN A 142 28.59 0.57 2.87
C GLN A 142 27.98 0.22 1.51
N PRO A 143 27.77 -1.05 1.17
CA PRO A 143 27.01 -1.42 -0.01
C PRO A 143 25.66 -0.72 -0.02
N LEU A 144 25.27 -0.19 -1.18
CA LEU A 144 23.99 0.48 -1.36
C LEU A 144 22.82 -0.44 -0.97
N LYS A 145 21.84 0.12 -0.27
CA LYS A 145 20.73 -0.63 0.31
C LYS A 145 19.59 -0.84 -0.68
N PRO A 146 18.91 -1.99 -0.66
CA PRO A 146 17.67 -2.18 -1.40
C PRO A 146 16.59 -1.21 -0.92
N VAL A 147 15.66 -0.89 -1.80
CA VAL A 147 14.65 0.15 -1.59
C VAL A 147 13.25 -0.45 -1.71
N LEU A 148 12.40 -0.18 -0.73
CA LEU A 148 10.98 -0.49 -0.73
C LEU A 148 10.19 0.80 -0.87
N ILE A 149 9.40 0.94 -1.96
CA ILE A 149 8.43 2.02 -2.12
C ILE A 149 7.04 1.46 -1.80
N PHE A 150 6.26 2.16 -0.98
CA PHE A 150 4.94 1.72 -0.57
C PHE A 150 3.84 2.71 -0.96
N PHE A 151 2.78 2.18 -1.58
CA PHE A 151 1.53 2.88 -1.88
C PHE A 151 0.43 2.43 -0.92
N TYR A 152 -0.14 3.37 -0.19
CA TYR A 152 -1.25 3.09 0.73
C TYR A 152 -2.55 2.74 -0.02
N GLY A 153 -3.45 2.09 0.70
CA GLY A 153 -4.80 1.78 0.26
C GLY A 153 -5.81 2.87 0.61
N GLY A 154 -7.09 2.51 0.55
CA GLY A 154 -8.20 3.42 0.86
C GLY A 154 -9.11 3.69 -0.33
N ARG A 155 -9.22 2.72 -1.25
CA ARG A 155 -10.18 2.76 -2.37
C ARG A 155 -9.98 3.95 -3.30
N PHE A 156 -8.76 4.48 -3.41
CA PHE A 156 -8.44 5.72 -4.15
C PHE A 156 -9.25 6.95 -3.71
N THR A 157 -9.91 6.90 -2.57
CA THR A 157 -10.75 8.00 -2.03
C THR A 157 -10.25 8.55 -0.70
N ILE A 158 -9.58 7.72 0.09
CA ILE A 158 -8.92 8.05 1.36
C ILE A 158 -7.53 7.40 1.37
N GLY A 159 -6.78 7.62 2.41
CA GLY A 159 -5.41 7.12 2.59
C GLY A 159 -4.41 8.27 2.66
N ASN A 160 -3.35 8.07 3.42
CA ASN A 160 -2.26 9.01 3.58
C ASN A 160 -1.00 8.32 4.08
N THR A 161 0.13 9.01 4.03
CA THR A 161 1.40 8.56 4.60
C THR A 161 1.60 8.99 6.06
N ASN A 162 0.73 9.85 6.59
CA ASN A 162 0.81 10.36 7.97
C ASN A 162 0.31 9.33 9.00
N THR A 163 -0.42 8.31 8.55
CA THR A 163 -0.90 7.26 9.46
C THR A 163 0.25 6.41 10.00
N PRO A 164 0.29 6.13 11.31
CA PRO A 164 1.33 5.31 11.93
C PRO A 164 1.46 3.90 11.34
N PHE A 165 0.45 3.37 10.65
CA PHE A 165 0.51 2.05 10.01
C PHE A 165 1.74 1.88 9.11
N TYR A 166 2.17 2.95 8.42
CA TYR A 166 3.15 2.88 7.34
C TYR A 166 4.46 3.60 7.68
N HIS A 167 4.70 4.00 8.93
CA HIS A 167 6.00 4.56 9.32
C HIS A 167 7.09 3.50 9.15
N GLY A 168 8.07 3.79 8.29
CA GLY A 168 9.02 2.80 7.80
C GLY A 168 10.25 2.56 8.65
N GLY A 169 10.48 3.35 9.71
CA GLY A 169 11.74 3.34 10.46
C GLY A 169 12.08 1.99 11.10
N ARG A 170 11.10 1.30 11.66
CA ARG A 170 11.30 -0.02 12.29
C ARG A 170 11.66 -1.08 11.26
N LEU A 171 10.92 -1.16 10.15
CA LEU A 171 11.22 -2.09 9.06
C LEU A 171 12.58 -1.78 8.42
N ALA A 172 12.88 -0.49 8.19
CA ALA A 172 14.15 -0.07 7.63
C ALA A 172 15.33 -0.54 8.48
N SER A 173 15.26 -0.33 9.80
CA SER A 173 16.31 -0.74 10.75
C SER A 173 16.40 -2.25 10.92
N ALA A 174 15.26 -2.95 10.96
CA ALA A 174 15.25 -4.40 11.17
C ALA A 174 15.85 -5.16 9.98
N GLU A 175 15.61 -4.68 8.77
CA GLU A 175 15.93 -5.41 7.54
C GLU A 175 17.08 -4.79 6.72
N ASP A 176 17.67 -3.71 7.21
CA ASP A 176 18.73 -2.96 6.53
C ASP A 176 18.36 -2.56 5.07
N ILE A 177 17.14 -2.06 4.88
CA ILE A 177 16.59 -1.58 3.62
C ILE A 177 16.14 -0.12 3.76
N ILE A 178 16.05 0.61 2.65
CA ILE A 178 15.40 1.92 2.65
C ILE A 178 13.90 1.73 2.44
N VAL A 179 13.09 2.37 3.29
CA VAL A 179 11.63 2.34 3.17
C VAL A 179 11.12 3.72 2.78
N ILE A 180 10.22 3.77 1.81
CA ILE A 180 9.66 5.01 1.26
C ILE A 180 8.13 4.89 1.23
N THR A 181 7.42 5.91 1.72
CA THR A 181 5.96 6.03 1.55
C THR A 181 5.62 7.24 0.70
N VAL A 182 4.59 7.13 -0.13
CA VAL A 182 4.27 8.11 -1.17
C VAL A 182 2.83 8.58 -1.04
N ASN A 183 2.62 9.90 -0.95
CA ASN A 183 1.31 10.51 -1.16
C ASN A 183 1.04 10.65 -2.67
N TYR A 184 -0.20 10.41 -3.08
CA TYR A 184 -0.69 10.57 -4.45
C TYR A 184 -2.13 11.08 -4.44
N ARG A 185 -2.56 11.75 -5.49
CA ARG A 185 -3.92 12.31 -5.58
C ARG A 185 -4.98 11.23 -5.57
N LEU A 186 -6.08 11.54 -4.91
CA LEU A 186 -7.22 10.67 -4.65
C LEU A 186 -8.50 11.25 -5.26
N ASN A 187 -9.60 10.47 -5.24
CA ASN A 187 -10.95 10.87 -5.65
C ASN A 187 -10.96 11.67 -6.96
N ILE A 188 -11.78 12.70 -7.09
CA ILE A 188 -11.88 13.52 -8.31
C ILE A 188 -10.55 14.17 -8.73
N PHE A 189 -9.64 14.46 -7.78
CA PHE A 189 -8.34 15.08 -8.09
C PHE A 189 -7.36 14.11 -8.73
N GLY A 190 -7.41 12.84 -8.35
CA GLY A 190 -6.56 11.77 -8.87
C GLY A 190 -7.18 10.95 -9.99
N PHE A 191 -8.52 10.83 -10.00
CA PHE A 191 -9.27 9.92 -10.88
C PHE A 191 -10.56 10.59 -11.40
N PRO A 192 -10.46 11.71 -12.11
CA PRO A 192 -11.64 12.45 -12.58
C PRO A 192 -12.49 11.67 -13.58
N GLY A 193 -11.91 10.76 -14.37
CA GLY A 193 -12.65 9.91 -15.30
C GLY A 193 -13.45 10.67 -16.36
N SER A 194 -12.96 11.82 -16.86
CA SER A 194 -13.68 12.69 -17.77
C SER A 194 -13.07 12.76 -19.17
N SER A 195 -13.90 12.63 -20.19
CA SER A 195 -13.50 12.81 -21.59
C SER A 195 -13.09 14.25 -21.95
N HIS A 196 -13.37 15.22 -21.07
CA HIS A 196 -12.87 16.59 -21.24
C HIS A 196 -11.38 16.73 -20.90
N LEU A 197 -10.75 15.68 -20.36
CA LEU A 197 -9.36 15.65 -19.98
C LEU A 197 -8.58 14.68 -20.86
N PRO A 198 -7.35 15.02 -21.28
CA PRO A 198 -6.52 14.13 -22.09
C PRO A 198 -5.99 12.93 -21.30
N PHE A 199 -5.96 13.02 -19.95
CA PHE A 199 -5.51 11.96 -19.05
C PHE A 199 -6.58 11.69 -18.00
N GLN A 200 -6.87 10.39 -17.79
CA GLN A 200 -7.99 9.97 -16.92
C GLN A 200 -7.57 9.70 -15.48
N ASN A 201 -6.30 9.34 -15.26
CA ASN A 201 -5.81 8.83 -13.98
C ASN A 201 -4.56 9.60 -13.50
N PRO A 202 -4.62 10.92 -13.24
CA PRO A 202 -3.48 11.68 -12.70
C PRO A 202 -2.84 11.04 -11.47
N GLY A 203 -3.60 10.36 -10.61
CA GLY A 203 -3.09 9.68 -9.43
C GLY A 203 -2.09 8.56 -9.74
N PHE A 204 -2.27 7.80 -10.84
CA PHE A 204 -1.28 6.82 -11.28
C PHE A 204 -0.03 7.48 -11.88
N HIS A 205 -0.19 8.60 -12.54
CA HIS A 205 0.94 9.39 -13.01
C HIS A 205 1.75 9.97 -11.83
N ASP A 206 1.08 10.34 -10.71
CA ASP A 206 1.75 10.77 -9.47
C ASP A 206 2.62 9.64 -8.91
N GLN A 207 2.08 8.42 -8.84
CA GLN A 207 2.81 7.23 -8.40
C GLN A 207 4.04 6.97 -9.30
N ARG A 208 3.89 7.09 -10.63
CA ARG A 208 5.00 6.95 -11.57
C ARG A 208 6.07 8.02 -11.36
N ALA A 209 5.66 9.28 -11.20
CA ALA A 209 6.58 10.38 -10.95
C ALA A 209 7.36 10.21 -9.64
N ALA A 210 6.72 9.69 -8.59
CA ALA A 210 7.39 9.38 -7.33
C ALA A 210 8.46 8.29 -7.49
N VAL A 211 8.16 7.20 -8.21
CA VAL A 211 9.14 6.13 -8.49
C VAL A 211 10.30 6.64 -9.35
N GLU A 212 10.04 7.49 -10.33
CA GLU A 212 11.08 8.15 -11.12
C GLU A 212 11.94 9.06 -10.25
N TRP A 213 11.33 9.86 -9.37
CA TRP A 213 12.07 10.70 -8.43
C TRP A 213 12.96 9.84 -7.51
N VAL A 214 12.46 8.73 -7.00
CA VAL A 214 13.25 7.81 -6.17
C VAL A 214 14.43 7.26 -6.97
N ARG A 215 14.22 6.74 -8.17
CA ARG A 215 15.31 6.28 -9.04
C ARG A 215 16.39 7.35 -9.23
N ASP A 216 15.98 8.59 -9.46
CA ASP A 216 16.88 9.69 -9.79
C ASP A 216 17.64 10.23 -8.55
N ASN A 217 17.13 10.00 -7.32
CA ASN A 217 17.65 10.62 -6.09
C ASN A 217 18.09 9.67 -4.98
N ILE A 218 17.69 8.39 -4.99
CA ILE A 218 17.85 7.51 -3.83
C ILE A 218 19.31 7.20 -3.47
N LEU A 219 20.22 7.38 -4.42
CA LEU A 219 21.64 7.15 -4.21
C LEU A 219 22.21 8.01 -3.07
N VAL A 220 21.79 9.28 -2.96
CA VAL A 220 22.28 10.18 -1.89
C VAL A 220 21.74 9.84 -0.51
N PHE A 221 20.70 9.00 -0.42
CA PHE A 221 20.18 8.43 0.81
C PHE A 221 20.81 7.06 1.13
N GLY A 222 21.77 6.59 0.34
CA GLY A 222 22.42 5.29 0.50
C GLY A 222 21.68 4.12 -0.19
N GLY A 223 20.68 4.40 -1.01
CA GLY A 223 19.89 3.39 -1.71
C GLY A 223 20.41 3.04 -3.10
N ASP A 224 20.15 1.82 -3.52
CA ASP A 224 20.50 1.29 -4.84
C ASP A 224 19.33 1.53 -5.82
N PRO A 225 19.45 2.46 -6.79
CA PRO A 225 18.39 2.72 -7.76
C PRO A 225 18.10 1.54 -8.69
N SER A 226 18.98 0.54 -8.73
CA SER A 226 18.77 -0.71 -9.47
C SER A 226 18.05 -1.78 -8.65
N LYS A 227 17.81 -1.56 -7.34
CA LYS A 227 17.20 -2.51 -6.41
C LYS A 227 15.94 -1.95 -5.75
N ILE A 228 15.02 -1.46 -6.56
CA ILE A 228 13.74 -0.91 -6.10
C ILE A 228 12.66 -2.01 -6.16
N THR A 229 11.97 -2.23 -5.06
CA THR A 229 10.75 -3.05 -4.97
C THR A 229 9.57 -2.12 -4.69
N LEU A 230 8.46 -2.33 -5.40
CA LEU A 230 7.23 -1.58 -5.22
C LEU A 230 6.23 -2.42 -4.45
N ALA A 231 5.70 -1.88 -3.37
CA ALA A 231 4.68 -2.52 -2.54
C ALA A 231 3.43 -1.65 -2.40
N GLY A 232 2.31 -2.29 -2.11
CA GLY A 232 1.09 -1.56 -1.81
C GLY A 232 0.05 -2.44 -1.13
N GLN A 233 -0.91 -1.79 -0.47
CA GLN A 233 -2.00 -2.46 0.23
C GLN A 233 -3.35 -2.03 -0.37
N SER A 234 -4.31 -2.97 -0.54
CA SER A 234 -5.65 -2.67 -1.03
C SER A 234 -5.62 -1.97 -2.40
N SER A 235 -6.18 -0.77 -2.54
CA SER A 235 -6.07 0.03 -3.78
C SER A 235 -4.62 0.38 -4.14
N GLY A 236 -3.71 0.51 -3.19
CA GLY A 236 -2.27 0.60 -3.46
C GLY A 236 -1.72 -0.68 -4.09
N ALA A 237 -2.20 -1.86 -3.67
CA ALA A 237 -1.85 -3.14 -4.29
C ALA A 237 -2.45 -3.28 -5.70
N VAL A 238 -3.66 -2.74 -5.94
CA VAL A 238 -4.23 -2.60 -7.30
C VAL A 238 -3.28 -1.79 -8.19
N SER A 239 -2.73 -0.68 -7.67
CA SER A 239 -1.74 0.13 -8.40
C SER A 239 -0.49 -0.68 -8.73
N VAL A 240 0.04 -1.42 -7.74
CA VAL A 240 1.25 -2.26 -7.89
C VAL A 240 1.04 -3.36 -8.93
N ASP A 241 -0.10 -4.01 -8.93
CA ASP A 241 -0.38 -5.08 -9.90
C ASP A 241 -0.58 -4.53 -11.31
N ASN A 242 -1.27 -3.37 -11.45
CA ASN A 242 -1.39 -2.66 -12.73
C ASN A 242 -0.05 -2.15 -13.25
N TRP A 243 0.91 -1.82 -12.39
CA TRP A 243 2.25 -1.37 -12.77
C TRP A 243 2.93 -2.34 -13.74
N ALA A 244 2.77 -3.64 -13.51
CA ALA A 244 3.38 -4.66 -14.37
C ALA A 244 2.81 -4.66 -15.79
N TYR A 245 1.59 -4.20 -16.00
CA TYR A 245 0.97 -4.05 -17.31
C TYR A 245 1.27 -2.68 -17.92
N ALA A 246 1.03 -1.60 -17.17
CA ALA A 246 1.21 -0.23 -17.64
C ALA A 246 2.66 0.11 -18.02
N TYR A 247 3.61 -0.42 -17.28
CA TYR A 247 5.04 -0.12 -17.46
C TYR A 247 5.85 -1.36 -17.84
N HIS A 248 5.25 -2.28 -18.61
CA HIS A 248 5.91 -3.54 -18.99
C HIS A 248 7.23 -3.36 -19.75
N GLY A 249 7.40 -2.27 -20.50
CA GLY A 249 8.61 -1.94 -21.26
C GLY A 249 9.67 -1.17 -20.45
N ASP A 250 9.27 -0.46 -19.39
CA ASP A 250 10.16 0.31 -18.51
C ASP A 250 9.62 0.29 -17.06
N PRO A 251 9.72 -0.83 -16.37
CA PRO A 251 9.14 -0.96 -15.04
C PRO A 251 9.89 -0.20 -13.95
N ILE A 252 11.14 0.20 -14.14
CA ILE A 252 12.07 0.78 -13.16
C ILE A 252 12.36 -0.17 -11.99
N VAL A 253 11.31 -0.80 -11.45
CA VAL A 253 11.36 -1.68 -10.27
C VAL A 253 11.66 -3.14 -10.65
N ARG A 254 12.23 -3.92 -9.72
CA ARG A 254 12.60 -5.34 -9.93
C ARG A 254 11.81 -6.32 -9.07
N GLY A 255 10.93 -5.85 -8.19
CA GLY A 255 10.05 -6.67 -7.36
C GLY A 255 8.73 -5.96 -7.14
N LEU A 256 7.65 -6.72 -7.00
CA LEU A 256 6.32 -6.24 -6.68
C LEU A 256 5.78 -6.98 -5.46
N ILE A 257 5.14 -6.25 -4.53
CA ILE A 257 4.46 -6.84 -3.38
C ILE A 257 3.03 -6.27 -3.32
N ALA A 258 2.03 -7.12 -3.45
CA ALA A 258 0.63 -6.72 -3.46
C ALA A 258 -0.13 -7.35 -2.28
N HIS A 259 -0.49 -6.51 -1.30
CA HIS A 259 -1.21 -6.90 -0.10
C HIS A 259 -2.71 -6.65 -0.27
N SER A 260 -3.51 -7.70 -0.28
CA SER A 260 -4.99 -7.63 -0.31
C SER A 260 -5.53 -6.76 -1.45
N GLY A 261 -5.01 -6.99 -2.67
CA GLY A 261 -5.46 -6.29 -3.86
C GLY A 261 -4.67 -6.68 -5.10
N THR A 262 -5.35 -6.74 -6.23
CA THR A 262 -4.77 -6.97 -7.56
C THR A 262 -5.54 -6.15 -8.59
N ALA A 263 -5.07 -6.10 -9.82
CA ALA A 263 -5.78 -5.46 -10.94
C ALA A 263 -7.19 -6.06 -11.19
N LEU A 264 -7.48 -7.24 -10.63
CA LEU A 264 -8.75 -7.95 -10.75
C LEU A 264 -9.64 -7.86 -9.50
N SER A 265 -9.16 -7.26 -8.42
CA SER A 265 -9.85 -7.30 -7.12
C SER A 265 -11.16 -6.54 -7.09
N PHE A 266 -11.32 -5.54 -7.96
CA PHE A 266 -12.46 -4.64 -7.86
C PHE A 266 -12.93 -4.19 -9.23
N PRO A 267 -14.25 -4.27 -9.52
CA PRO A 267 -14.79 -3.76 -10.78
C PRO A 267 -14.61 -2.24 -10.85
N SER A 268 -14.39 -1.72 -12.05
CA SER A 268 -14.40 -0.29 -12.34
C SER A 268 -15.81 0.18 -12.76
N ASN A 269 -16.08 1.48 -12.61
CA ASN A 269 -17.26 2.09 -13.22
C ASN A 269 -17.11 2.10 -14.75
N ALA A 270 -18.22 1.94 -15.46
CA ALA A 270 -18.25 2.21 -16.90
C ALA A 270 -17.83 3.66 -17.18
N LYS A 271 -17.14 3.90 -18.31
CA LYS A 271 -16.68 5.25 -18.71
C LYS A 271 -17.80 6.29 -18.72
N SER A 272 -19.01 5.89 -19.15
CA SER A 272 -20.21 6.77 -19.14
C SER A 272 -20.61 7.17 -17.73
N VAL A 273 -20.52 6.27 -16.75
CA VAL A 273 -20.84 6.56 -15.34
C VAL A 273 -19.82 7.54 -14.76
N GLN A 274 -18.53 7.34 -15.05
CA GLN A 274 -17.47 8.25 -14.59
C GLN A 274 -17.63 9.64 -15.19
N GLN A 275 -17.91 9.73 -16.48
CA GLN A 275 -18.23 11.00 -17.17
C GLN A 275 -19.42 11.70 -16.51
N SER A 276 -20.52 10.98 -16.27
CA SER A 276 -21.70 11.54 -15.62
C SER A 276 -21.42 12.03 -14.19
N ASN A 277 -20.59 11.31 -13.44
CA ASN A 277 -20.18 11.73 -12.09
C ASN A 277 -19.38 13.05 -12.14
N PHE A 278 -18.44 13.16 -13.09
CA PHE A 278 -17.66 14.38 -13.27
C PHE A 278 -18.54 15.59 -13.65
N GLU A 279 -19.45 15.40 -14.59
CA GLU A 279 -20.40 16.45 -15.03
C GLU A 279 -21.37 16.84 -13.92
N ALA A 280 -21.80 15.90 -13.09
CA ALA A 280 -22.62 16.19 -11.92
C ALA A 280 -21.87 17.09 -10.92
N VAL A 281 -20.58 16.82 -10.66
CA VAL A 281 -19.77 17.72 -9.82
C VAL A 281 -19.60 19.08 -10.49
N ALA A 282 -19.33 19.14 -11.79
CA ALA A 282 -19.24 20.41 -12.53
C ALA A 282 -20.52 21.25 -12.36
N SER A 283 -21.69 20.63 -12.48
CA SER A 283 -22.98 21.28 -12.26
C SER A 283 -23.17 21.78 -10.83
N LEU A 284 -22.79 20.97 -9.82
CA LEU A 284 -22.90 21.31 -8.41
C LEU A 284 -22.04 22.53 -8.02
N VAL A 285 -20.93 22.75 -8.74
CA VAL A 285 -20.05 23.92 -8.51
C VAL A 285 -20.25 25.03 -9.53
N ASN A 286 -21.38 25.03 -10.26
CA ASN A 286 -21.75 26.00 -11.28
C ASN A 286 -20.74 26.15 -12.44
N CYS A 287 -20.05 25.09 -12.81
CA CYS A 287 -19.17 25.02 -13.96
C CYS A 287 -19.89 24.39 -15.15
N SER A 288 -20.41 25.22 -16.05
CA SER A 288 -21.24 24.77 -17.17
C SER A 288 -20.43 24.15 -18.33
N LEU A 289 -21.07 23.21 -19.03
CA LEU A 289 -20.61 22.71 -20.33
C LEU A 289 -20.67 23.82 -21.39
N PRO A 290 -19.84 23.78 -22.48
CA PRO A 290 -19.10 22.59 -22.92
C PRO A 290 -17.69 22.46 -22.37
N ASN A 291 -17.13 23.43 -21.67
CA ASN A 291 -15.74 23.38 -21.17
C ASN A 291 -15.69 23.62 -19.67
N PRO A 292 -16.00 22.61 -18.83
CA PRO A 292 -16.03 22.77 -17.39
C PRO A 292 -14.65 22.88 -16.75
N ILE A 293 -13.56 22.44 -17.42
CA ILE A 293 -12.24 22.26 -16.82
C ILE A 293 -11.65 23.56 -16.29
N THR A 294 -11.64 24.62 -17.11
CA THR A 294 -11.08 25.92 -16.71
C THR A 294 -11.83 26.49 -15.49
N CYS A 295 -13.16 26.36 -15.48
CA CYS A 295 -13.98 26.77 -14.34
C CYS A 295 -13.66 25.93 -13.10
N MET A 296 -13.67 24.60 -13.19
CA MET A 296 -13.41 23.71 -12.06
C MET A 296 -11.99 23.86 -11.50
N ARG A 297 -11.02 24.26 -12.31
CA ARG A 297 -9.65 24.59 -11.86
C ARG A 297 -9.60 25.83 -10.97
N ALA A 298 -10.53 26.77 -11.14
CA ALA A 298 -10.64 27.99 -10.34
C ALA A 298 -11.45 27.78 -9.04
N VAL A 299 -12.24 26.70 -8.91
CA VAL A 299 -13.03 26.41 -7.72
C VAL A 299 -12.11 26.03 -6.54
N PRO A 300 -12.34 26.53 -5.32
CA PRO A 300 -11.61 26.04 -4.13
C PRO A 300 -11.68 24.52 -4.00
N TRP A 301 -10.57 23.87 -3.69
CA TRP A 301 -10.50 22.40 -3.61
C TRP A 301 -11.49 21.83 -2.58
N THR A 302 -11.72 22.53 -1.47
CA THR A 302 -12.69 22.13 -0.44
C THR A 302 -14.12 22.07 -0.98
N THR A 303 -14.50 23.02 -1.84
CA THR A 303 -15.80 23.04 -2.52
C THR A 303 -15.93 21.89 -3.51
N LEU A 304 -14.88 21.62 -4.31
CA LEU A 304 -14.84 20.46 -5.22
C LEU A 304 -14.93 19.14 -4.48
N LEU A 305 -14.18 19.00 -3.39
CA LEU A 305 -14.19 17.80 -2.56
C LEU A 305 -15.57 17.56 -1.96
N SER A 306 -16.22 18.62 -1.44
CA SER A 306 -17.59 18.55 -0.89
C SER A 306 -18.59 18.09 -1.96
N ALA A 307 -18.54 18.68 -3.14
CA ALA A 307 -19.39 18.29 -4.26
C ALA A 307 -19.14 16.84 -4.70
N ALA A 308 -17.87 16.45 -4.86
CA ALA A 308 -17.49 15.07 -5.20
C ALA A 308 -17.98 14.05 -4.16
N SER A 309 -17.89 14.40 -2.88
CA SER A 309 -18.33 13.54 -1.77
C SER A 309 -19.85 13.37 -1.69
N SER A 310 -20.62 14.25 -2.33
CA SER A 310 -22.09 14.14 -2.41
C SER A 310 -22.56 13.16 -3.48
N ILE A 311 -21.71 12.80 -4.43
CA ILE A 311 -22.03 11.82 -5.46
C ILE A 311 -22.09 10.41 -4.84
N LYS A 312 -23.18 9.71 -5.06
CA LYS A 312 -23.38 8.37 -4.48
C LYS A 312 -22.54 7.32 -5.22
N PRO A 313 -21.95 6.37 -4.50
CA PRO A 313 -21.30 5.23 -5.11
C PRO A 313 -22.25 4.42 -6.00
N ALA A 314 -21.72 3.87 -7.08
CA ALA A 314 -22.46 2.93 -7.91
C ALA A 314 -22.72 1.63 -7.12
N LYS A 315 -23.85 0.97 -7.41
CA LYS A 315 -24.14 -0.35 -6.86
C LYS A 315 -23.11 -1.36 -7.37
N SER A 316 -22.66 -2.26 -6.51
CA SER A 316 -21.85 -3.41 -6.89
C SER A 316 -22.60 -4.71 -6.52
N SER A 317 -22.08 -5.85 -6.97
CA SER A 317 -22.55 -7.18 -6.55
C SER A 317 -22.45 -7.38 -5.04
N SER A 318 -21.50 -6.71 -4.39
CA SER A 318 -21.31 -6.81 -2.94
C SER A 318 -21.96 -5.64 -2.20
N ARG A 319 -22.79 -5.96 -1.22
CA ARG A 319 -23.37 -4.97 -0.26
C ARG A 319 -22.32 -4.41 0.71
N LEU A 320 -21.19 -5.11 0.89
CA LEU A 320 -20.11 -4.67 1.76
C LEU A 320 -19.37 -3.45 1.18
N ARG A 321 -19.49 -3.21 -0.13
CA ARG A 321 -18.77 -2.12 -0.77
C ARG A 321 -19.38 -1.72 -2.10
N GLY A 322 -19.82 -0.46 -2.21
CA GLY A 322 -20.13 0.16 -3.49
C GLY A 322 -18.85 0.57 -4.25
N ILE A 323 -18.96 0.81 -5.55
CA ILE A 323 -17.86 1.34 -6.36
C ILE A 323 -17.80 2.86 -6.16
N PRO A 324 -16.65 3.44 -5.74
CA PRO A 324 -16.52 4.88 -5.57
C PRO A 324 -16.84 5.63 -6.87
N PRO A 325 -17.43 6.84 -6.79
CA PRO A 325 -17.75 7.63 -7.98
C PRO A 325 -16.53 7.99 -8.82
N PHE A 326 -15.40 8.27 -8.14
CA PHE A 326 -14.11 8.63 -8.72
C PHE A 326 -13.12 7.48 -8.46
N TRP A 327 -13.16 6.49 -9.33
CA TRP A 327 -12.34 5.29 -9.36
C TRP A 327 -11.48 5.31 -10.62
N PRO A 328 -10.31 4.67 -10.66
CA PRO A 328 -9.51 4.59 -11.89
C PRO A 328 -10.34 4.20 -13.12
N ALA A 329 -10.18 4.97 -14.18
CA ALA A 329 -10.84 4.73 -15.46
C ALA A 329 -9.94 3.87 -16.36
N PRO A 330 -10.46 2.83 -17.03
CA PRO A 330 -9.71 2.15 -18.08
C PRO A 330 -9.33 3.15 -19.18
N ASP A 331 -8.03 3.48 -19.28
CA ASP A 331 -7.48 4.42 -20.27
C ASP A 331 -6.52 3.75 -21.27
N ASN A 332 -6.25 2.45 -21.08
CA ASN A 332 -5.32 1.65 -21.87
C ASN A 332 -3.87 2.17 -21.85
N ILE A 333 -3.52 2.96 -20.82
CA ILE A 333 -2.18 3.51 -20.59
C ILE A 333 -1.73 3.17 -19.18
N THR A 334 -2.51 3.59 -18.17
CA THR A 334 -2.18 3.42 -16.75
C THR A 334 -3.07 2.42 -16.04
N PHE A 335 -4.26 2.20 -16.56
CA PHE A 335 -5.24 1.27 -16.01
C PHE A 335 -6.02 0.58 -17.13
N PHE A 336 -6.25 -0.72 -16.98
CA PHE A 336 -6.86 -1.57 -18.00
C PHE A 336 -8.14 -2.20 -17.48
N ALA A 337 -9.06 -2.50 -18.38
CA ALA A 337 -10.23 -3.29 -18.05
C ALA A 337 -9.81 -4.73 -17.71
N ALA A 338 -10.51 -5.36 -16.78
CA ALA A 338 -10.12 -6.68 -16.27
C ALA A 338 -10.10 -7.77 -17.35
N ASP A 339 -11.02 -7.70 -18.33
CA ASP A 339 -11.12 -8.61 -19.46
C ASP A 339 -9.99 -8.43 -20.49
N GLU A 340 -9.33 -7.29 -20.51
CA GLU A 340 -8.19 -7.02 -21.41
C GLU A 340 -6.86 -7.58 -20.86
N LEU A 341 -6.73 -7.73 -19.53
CA LEU A 341 -5.45 -8.03 -18.88
C LEU A 341 -4.77 -9.33 -19.35
N THR A 342 -5.54 -10.33 -19.74
CA THR A 342 -4.99 -11.61 -20.21
C THR A 342 -4.21 -11.49 -21.51
N GLY A 343 -4.60 -10.55 -22.39
CA GLY A 343 -3.97 -10.28 -23.68
C GLY A 343 -2.81 -9.29 -23.64
N LEU A 344 -2.67 -8.55 -22.55
CA LEU A 344 -1.66 -7.48 -22.44
C LEU A 344 -0.25 -8.02 -22.19
N PRO A 345 0.79 -7.33 -22.68
CA PRO A 345 2.16 -7.60 -22.26
C PRO A 345 2.32 -7.36 -20.76
N LEU A 346 3.21 -8.13 -20.13
CA LEU A 346 3.46 -8.10 -18.69
C LEU A 346 4.97 -7.97 -18.44
N ALA A 347 5.36 -7.05 -17.58
CA ALA A 347 6.74 -6.97 -17.12
C ALA A 347 7.16 -8.27 -16.41
N ARG A 348 8.34 -8.78 -16.72
CA ARG A 348 8.87 -10.01 -16.13
C ARG A 348 9.51 -9.75 -14.76
N ILE A 349 8.71 -9.24 -13.83
CA ILE A 349 9.12 -8.85 -12.48
C ILE A 349 8.53 -9.86 -11.48
N PRO A 350 9.35 -10.47 -10.61
CA PRO A 350 8.86 -11.33 -9.54
C PRO A 350 7.83 -10.61 -8.64
N VAL A 351 6.84 -11.35 -8.15
CA VAL A 351 5.77 -10.79 -7.35
C VAL A 351 5.45 -11.63 -6.11
N LEU A 352 5.26 -10.96 -4.98
CA LEU A 352 4.66 -11.52 -3.77
C LEU A 352 3.22 -11.00 -3.66
N LEU A 353 2.24 -11.91 -3.69
CA LEU A 353 0.82 -11.59 -3.63
C LEU A 353 0.21 -12.22 -2.38
N GLY A 354 -0.74 -11.56 -1.75
CA GLY A 354 -1.45 -12.20 -0.66
C GLY A 354 -2.67 -11.46 -0.16
N SER A 355 -3.34 -12.08 0.79
CA SER A 355 -4.54 -11.55 1.44
C SER A 355 -4.61 -11.98 2.89
N THR A 356 -5.53 -11.38 3.66
CA THR A 356 -5.82 -11.77 5.02
C THR A 356 -6.93 -12.83 5.06
N ASP A 357 -7.06 -13.52 6.19
CA ASP A 357 -8.02 -14.63 6.34
C ASP A 357 -9.46 -14.17 6.50
N ASN A 358 -9.68 -12.96 7.01
CA ASN A 358 -11.01 -12.36 7.19
C ASN A 358 -11.07 -10.92 6.66
N GLU A 359 -10.83 -10.72 5.37
CA GLU A 359 -10.86 -9.40 4.73
C GLU A 359 -12.11 -8.58 5.11
N ALA A 360 -13.26 -9.22 5.18
CA ALA A 360 -14.54 -8.60 5.51
C ALA A 360 -14.61 -8.09 6.96
N GLY A 361 -13.72 -8.51 7.85
CA GLY A 361 -13.69 -8.07 9.23
C GLY A 361 -13.67 -6.55 9.38
N TYR A 362 -12.88 -5.85 8.57
CA TYR A 362 -12.91 -4.39 8.52
C TYR A 362 -14.17 -3.85 7.83
N TYR A 363 -14.56 -4.42 6.68
CA TYR A 363 -15.62 -3.85 5.84
C TYR A 363 -17.01 -3.91 6.47
N ARG A 364 -17.24 -4.80 7.45
CA ARG A 364 -18.49 -4.84 8.22
C ARG A 364 -18.73 -3.55 9.01
N VAL A 365 -17.68 -2.86 9.46
CA VAL A 365 -17.79 -1.63 10.24
C VAL A 365 -18.39 -0.48 9.41
N PRO A 366 -17.82 -0.07 8.24
CA PRO A 366 -18.43 0.95 7.40
C PRO A 366 -19.75 0.52 6.77
N ALA A 367 -20.01 -0.78 6.55
CA ALA A 367 -21.30 -1.28 6.09
C ALA A 367 -22.39 -1.06 7.14
N TYR A 368 -22.10 -1.37 8.40
CA TYR A 368 -23.01 -1.13 9.52
C TYR A 368 -23.38 0.35 9.67
N ALA A 369 -22.42 1.26 9.48
CA ALA A 369 -22.67 2.72 9.49
C ALA A 369 -23.65 3.16 8.38
N GLN A 370 -23.89 2.31 7.39
CA GLN A 370 -24.85 2.51 6.30
C GLN A 370 -26.12 1.67 6.47
N ASN A 371 -26.36 1.12 7.67
CA ASN A 371 -27.46 0.19 8.00
C ASN A 371 -27.43 -1.11 7.15
N ILE A 372 -26.24 -1.59 6.80
CA ILE A 372 -26.05 -2.83 6.06
C ILE A 372 -25.52 -3.90 7.02
N THR A 373 -26.26 -4.98 7.19
CA THR A 373 -25.82 -6.20 7.87
C THR A 373 -25.70 -7.30 6.82
N PRO A 374 -24.46 -7.66 6.40
CA PRO A 374 -24.25 -8.68 5.38
C PRO A 374 -24.56 -10.08 5.93
N THR A 375 -25.06 -10.96 5.08
CA THR A 375 -25.19 -12.39 5.38
C THR A 375 -23.81 -13.08 5.35
N VAL A 376 -23.76 -14.31 5.87
CA VAL A 376 -22.53 -15.13 5.83
C VAL A 376 -22.09 -15.38 4.38
N GLU A 377 -23.04 -15.64 3.47
CA GLU A 377 -22.76 -15.86 2.06
C GLU A 377 -22.25 -14.60 1.36
N GLU A 378 -22.84 -13.43 1.63
CA GLU A 378 -22.34 -12.14 1.10
C GLU A 378 -20.91 -11.85 1.58
N VAL A 379 -20.58 -12.18 2.82
CA VAL A 379 -19.22 -12.05 3.36
C VAL A 379 -18.26 -12.99 2.65
N ARG A 380 -18.66 -14.27 2.47
CA ARG A 380 -17.86 -15.27 1.76
C ARG A 380 -17.62 -14.86 0.31
N SER A 381 -18.67 -14.52 -0.43
CA SER A 381 -18.55 -14.05 -1.83
C SER A 381 -17.64 -12.83 -1.93
N PHE A 382 -17.83 -11.83 -1.07
CA PHE A 382 -16.97 -10.65 -1.07
C PHE A 382 -15.50 -10.99 -0.84
N HIS A 383 -15.21 -11.89 0.08
CA HIS A 383 -13.84 -12.33 0.38
C HIS A 383 -13.20 -13.06 -0.82
N LEU A 384 -13.93 -13.99 -1.43
CA LEU A 384 -13.44 -14.74 -2.59
C LEU A 384 -13.28 -13.88 -3.83
N GLU A 385 -14.32 -13.12 -4.21
CA GLU A 385 -14.35 -12.31 -5.42
C GLU A 385 -13.35 -11.15 -5.42
N SER A 386 -13.12 -10.55 -4.25
CA SER A 386 -12.29 -9.34 -4.15
C SER A 386 -10.83 -9.60 -3.78
N PHE A 387 -10.52 -10.73 -3.14
CA PHE A 387 -9.18 -10.94 -2.58
C PHE A 387 -8.60 -12.31 -2.90
N THR A 388 -9.18 -13.40 -2.41
CA THR A 388 -8.56 -14.73 -2.54
C THR A 388 -8.40 -15.15 -3.99
N CYS A 389 -9.48 -15.16 -4.76
CA CYS A 389 -9.45 -15.66 -6.14
C CYS A 389 -8.70 -14.74 -7.09
N PRO A 390 -8.79 -13.40 -7.01
CA PRO A 390 -7.91 -12.50 -7.76
C PRO A 390 -6.42 -12.74 -7.51
N VAL A 391 -6.01 -12.98 -6.26
CA VAL A 391 -4.61 -13.28 -5.90
C VAL A 391 -4.14 -14.57 -6.56
N LEU A 392 -4.90 -15.66 -6.41
CA LEU A 392 -4.56 -16.96 -7.01
C LEU A 392 -4.53 -16.90 -8.55
N TYR A 393 -5.53 -16.25 -9.14
CA TYR A 393 -5.59 -16.06 -10.59
C TYR A 393 -4.37 -15.29 -11.11
N GLN A 394 -4.02 -14.16 -10.49
CA GLN A 394 -2.86 -13.37 -10.88
C GLN A 394 -1.53 -14.10 -10.68
N ALA A 395 -1.39 -14.89 -9.64
CA ALA A 395 -0.23 -15.74 -9.45
C ALA A 395 -0.12 -16.81 -10.55
N GLY A 396 -1.25 -17.43 -10.91
CA GLY A 396 -1.35 -18.39 -12.02
C GLY A 396 -1.00 -17.78 -13.38
N GLN A 397 -1.50 -16.56 -13.67
CA GLN A 397 -1.17 -15.83 -14.90
C GLN A 397 0.34 -15.53 -15.00
N ARG A 398 0.97 -15.12 -13.91
CA ARG A 398 2.43 -14.87 -13.89
C ARG A 398 3.21 -16.15 -14.11
N ARG A 399 2.85 -17.23 -13.40
CA ARG A 399 3.43 -18.56 -13.60
C ARG A 399 3.34 -19.01 -15.06
N GLY A 400 2.14 -18.89 -15.69
CA GLY A 400 1.93 -19.26 -17.09
C GLY A 400 2.79 -18.46 -18.07
N ARG A 401 3.24 -17.27 -17.69
CA ARG A 401 4.13 -16.40 -18.46
C ARG A 401 5.60 -16.50 -18.05
N GLY A 402 5.97 -17.45 -17.20
CA GLY A 402 7.34 -17.67 -16.72
C GLY A 402 7.83 -16.58 -15.76
N VAL A 403 6.94 -15.87 -15.08
CA VAL A 403 7.26 -14.90 -14.03
C VAL A 403 7.13 -15.57 -12.66
N ARG A 404 8.14 -15.42 -11.81
CA ARG A 404 8.10 -15.94 -10.45
C ARG A 404 7.03 -15.22 -9.62
N ALA A 405 6.25 -16.01 -8.89
CA ALA A 405 5.24 -15.51 -7.97
C ALA A 405 5.29 -16.31 -6.66
N TRP A 406 5.02 -15.63 -5.56
CA TRP A 406 4.79 -16.22 -4.24
C TRP A 406 3.43 -15.77 -3.74
N VAL A 407 2.76 -16.64 -2.99
CA VAL A 407 1.43 -16.36 -2.45
C VAL A 407 1.43 -16.58 -0.95
N TYR A 408 0.79 -15.65 -0.21
CA TYR A 408 0.58 -15.79 1.21
C TYR A 408 -0.88 -15.57 1.62
N ARG A 409 -1.21 -16.10 2.80
CA ARG A 409 -2.42 -15.80 3.54
C ARG A 409 -2.07 -15.49 4.99
N TYR A 410 -2.48 -14.32 5.47
CA TYR A 410 -2.25 -13.92 6.86
C TYR A 410 -3.47 -14.29 7.71
N GLY A 411 -3.28 -15.08 8.79
CA GLY A 411 -4.36 -15.66 9.59
C GLY A 411 -4.29 -15.38 11.08
N ALA A 412 -3.39 -14.47 11.55
CA ALA A 412 -3.32 -14.17 12.98
C ALA A 412 -4.39 -13.14 13.41
N ASP A 413 -4.97 -13.38 14.59
CA ASP A 413 -5.97 -12.53 15.24
C ASP A 413 -5.47 -12.13 16.64
N TRP A 414 -4.65 -11.10 16.72
CA TRP A 414 -4.05 -10.62 17.95
C TRP A 414 -4.99 -9.69 18.72
N GLU A 415 -5.12 -9.89 20.04
CA GLU A 415 -6.05 -9.14 20.88
C GLU A 415 -5.81 -7.63 20.81
N ASN A 416 -4.55 -7.19 20.81
CA ASN A 416 -4.18 -5.77 20.75
C ASN A 416 -4.58 -5.07 19.45
N THR A 417 -4.71 -5.80 18.33
CA THR A 417 -5.12 -5.24 17.03
C THR A 417 -6.55 -5.59 16.64
N ARG A 418 -7.26 -6.37 17.46
CA ARG A 418 -8.65 -6.79 17.19
C ARG A 418 -9.61 -5.61 17.22
N LEU A 419 -10.51 -5.52 16.23
CA LEU A 419 -11.54 -4.46 16.16
C LEU A 419 -12.77 -4.80 16.99
N TYR A 420 -13.22 -6.04 16.93
CA TYR A 420 -14.34 -6.62 17.70
C TYR A 420 -14.19 -8.14 17.72
N GLU A 421 -14.92 -8.83 18.57
CA GLU A 421 -14.89 -10.30 18.62
C GLU A 421 -15.27 -10.89 17.25
N GLY A 422 -14.37 -11.70 16.67
CA GLY A 422 -14.53 -12.28 15.34
C GLY A 422 -14.15 -11.35 14.17
N SER A 423 -13.54 -10.18 14.42
CA SER A 423 -12.92 -9.39 13.34
C SER A 423 -11.77 -10.14 12.66
N GLY A 424 -11.10 -11.02 13.39
CA GLY A 424 -10.05 -11.89 12.88
C GLY A 424 -8.90 -11.16 12.22
N ALA A 425 -8.23 -11.84 11.32
CA ALA A 425 -7.23 -11.24 10.43
C ALA A 425 -7.93 -10.39 9.36
N TYR A 426 -8.39 -9.19 9.74
CA TYR A 426 -9.14 -8.27 8.87
C TYR A 426 -8.25 -7.56 7.85
N HIS A 427 -8.88 -6.95 6.84
CA HIS A 427 -8.23 -6.23 5.75
C HIS A 427 -7.18 -5.23 6.24
N GLY A 428 -5.91 -5.44 5.87
CA GLY A 428 -4.78 -4.57 6.16
C GLY A 428 -4.16 -4.73 7.55
N VAL A 429 -4.64 -5.66 8.40
CA VAL A 429 -4.04 -5.89 9.74
C VAL A 429 -2.61 -6.44 9.65
N ASP A 430 -2.27 -7.14 8.58
CA ASP A 430 -0.94 -7.67 8.28
C ASP A 430 0.13 -6.56 8.13
N MET A 431 -0.26 -5.33 7.80
CA MET A 431 0.65 -4.18 7.76
C MET A 431 1.31 -3.89 9.11
N ASN A 432 0.62 -4.22 10.22
CA ASN A 432 1.22 -4.11 11.55
C ASN A 432 2.44 -5.02 11.74
N MET A 433 2.44 -6.19 11.07
CA MET A 433 3.58 -7.11 11.09
C MET A 433 4.69 -6.65 10.15
N VAL A 434 4.33 -6.23 8.94
CA VAL A 434 5.30 -5.77 7.92
C VAL A 434 6.06 -4.54 8.40
N PHE A 435 5.37 -3.50 8.84
CA PHE A 435 5.99 -2.25 9.29
C PHE A 435 6.45 -2.27 10.76
N GLY A 436 5.98 -3.22 11.56
CA GLY A 436 6.33 -3.32 12.98
C GLY A 436 5.62 -2.30 13.89
N ASN A 437 4.52 -1.70 13.45
CA ASN A 437 3.87 -0.58 14.14
C ASN A 437 2.63 -0.95 14.97
N GLY A 438 2.35 -2.23 15.19
CA GLY A 438 1.15 -2.69 15.87
C GLY A 438 0.90 -2.04 17.24
N GLU A 439 1.95 -1.86 18.03
CA GLU A 439 1.86 -1.18 19.35
C GLU A 439 1.51 0.31 19.21
N VAL A 440 2.13 0.99 18.23
CA VAL A 440 1.85 2.42 17.98
C VAL A 440 0.43 2.60 17.46
N VAL A 441 -0.02 1.69 16.60
CA VAL A 441 -1.36 1.73 15.99
C VAL A 441 -2.45 1.46 17.02
N SER A 442 -2.31 0.42 17.82
CA SER A 442 -3.30 0.03 18.83
C SER A 442 -3.21 0.84 20.13
N GLY A 443 -2.00 1.26 20.51
CA GLY A 443 -1.69 1.81 21.82
C GLY A 443 -1.51 0.73 22.90
N ILE A 444 -1.40 -0.54 22.49
CA ILE A 444 -1.28 -1.72 23.37
C ILE A 444 -0.05 -2.51 22.95
N GLU A 445 0.75 -2.94 23.92
CA GLU A 445 1.96 -3.74 23.67
C GLU A 445 1.64 -5.06 22.94
N MET A 446 2.55 -5.50 22.11
CA MET A 446 2.49 -6.81 21.45
C MET A 446 2.84 -7.92 22.44
N GLU A 447 2.19 -9.07 22.30
CA GLU A 447 2.61 -10.29 22.97
C GLU A 447 3.95 -10.80 22.42
N LYS A 448 4.59 -11.71 23.16
CA LYS A 448 5.90 -12.26 22.77
C LYS A 448 5.81 -13.00 21.42
N GLU A 449 4.82 -13.86 21.26
CA GLU A 449 4.56 -14.63 20.05
C GLU A 449 4.25 -13.72 18.86
N GLN A 450 3.56 -12.60 19.11
CA GLN A 450 3.28 -11.59 18.10
C GLN A 450 4.56 -10.90 17.62
N ARG A 451 5.46 -10.54 18.54
CA ARG A 451 6.78 -9.96 18.21
C ARG A 451 7.66 -10.95 17.44
N GLU A 452 7.63 -12.24 17.82
CA GLU A 452 8.36 -13.27 17.08
C GLU A 452 7.82 -13.43 15.66
N LEU A 453 6.49 -13.48 15.47
CA LEU A 453 5.87 -13.52 14.15
C LEU A 453 6.23 -12.29 13.32
N MET A 454 6.20 -11.10 13.93
CA MET A 454 6.60 -9.85 13.28
C MET A 454 8.03 -9.97 12.72
N GLY A 455 8.98 -10.49 13.50
CA GLY A 455 10.35 -10.71 13.05
C GLY A 455 10.44 -11.66 11.83
N PHE A 456 9.67 -12.75 11.81
CA PHE A 456 9.61 -13.65 10.64
C PHE A 456 9.01 -12.98 9.42
N VAL A 457 7.95 -12.18 9.58
CA VAL A 457 7.31 -11.45 8.48
C VAL A 457 8.28 -10.40 7.92
N GLN A 458 8.88 -9.57 8.79
CA GLN A 458 9.86 -8.57 8.36
C GLN A 458 11.03 -9.22 7.63
N GLY A 459 11.59 -10.30 8.17
CA GLY A 459 12.68 -11.04 7.54
C GLY A 459 12.33 -11.57 6.14
N ALA A 460 11.12 -12.11 5.96
CA ALA A 460 10.65 -12.58 4.67
C ALA A 460 10.46 -11.43 3.66
N TRP A 461 9.81 -10.34 4.06
CA TRP A 461 9.62 -9.16 3.21
C TRP A 461 10.96 -8.48 2.88
N GLY A 462 11.84 -8.31 3.86
CA GLY A 462 13.20 -7.83 3.65
C GLY A 462 14.00 -8.72 2.72
N GLY A 463 13.88 -10.05 2.86
CA GLY A 463 14.47 -11.05 1.95
C GLY A 463 14.01 -10.86 0.51
N PHE A 464 12.69 -10.69 0.30
CA PHE A 464 12.14 -10.41 -1.03
C PHE A 464 12.64 -9.07 -1.58
N VAL A 465 12.69 -8.01 -0.76
CA VAL A 465 13.19 -6.68 -1.20
C VAL A 465 14.66 -6.73 -1.59
N ARG A 466 15.49 -7.49 -0.87
CA ARG A 466 16.92 -7.71 -1.20
C ARG A 466 17.10 -8.49 -2.48
N ASP A 467 16.35 -9.56 -2.67
CA ASP A 467 16.38 -10.42 -3.85
C ASP A 467 14.96 -10.90 -4.22
N PRO A 468 14.22 -10.18 -5.05
CA PRO A 468 12.88 -10.59 -5.48
C PRO A 468 12.87 -11.94 -6.24
N GLY A 469 14.00 -12.34 -6.79
CA GLY A 469 14.14 -13.60 -7.54
C GLY A 469 14.30 -14.85 -6.70
N GLY A 470 14.89 -14.77 -5.50
CA GLY A 470 15.26 -15.94 -4.72
C GLY A 470 15.24 -15.75 -3.20
N GLY A 471 15.08 -14.53 -2.70
CA GLY A 471 15.19 -14.21 -1.28
C GLY A 471 14.21 -14.97 -0.39
N LEU A 472 13.01 -15.28 -0.87
CA LEU A 472 12.03 -16.09 -0.14
C LEU A 472 12.40 -17.58 -0.13
N GLU A 473 13.05 -18.09 -1.16
CA GLU A 473 13.53 -19.47 -1.18
C GLU A 473 14.57 -19.71 -0.09
N GLY A 474 15.36 -18.69 0.25
CA GLY A 474 16.35 -18.73 1.33
C GLY A 474 15.74 -18.97 2.72
N VAL A 475 14.46 -18.66 2.92
CA VAL A 475 13.70 -18.93 4.16
C VAL A 475 12.74 -20.12 4.00
N GLY A 476 12.92 -20.94 2.96
CA GLY A 476 12.14 -22.15 2.70
C GLY A 476 10.77 -21.88 2.05
N TRP A 477 10.50 -20.66 1.60
CA TRP A 477 9.24 -20.33 0.93
C TRP A 477 9.34 -20.58 -0.56
N GLU A 478 8.83 -21.70 -1.00
CA GLU A 478 8.82 -22.09 -2.41
C GLU A 478 7.86 -21.22 -3.24
N GLY A 479 8.26 -20.92 -4.48
CA GLY A 479 7.42 -20.17 -5.40
C GLY A 479 6.10 -20.90 -5.72
N PHE A 480 5.06 -20.13 -6.05
CA PHE A 480 3.72 -20.61 -6.37
C PHE A 480 3.68 -21.68 -7.49
N GLY A 481 4.73 -21.76 -8.30
CA GLY A 481 4.88 -22.78 -9.35
C GLY A 481 4.82 -24.23 -8.86
N ARG A 482 5.04 -24.48 -7.58
CA ARG A 482 4.94 -25.80 -6.94
C ARG A 482 3.59 -26.06 -6.25
N GLY A 483 2.58 -25.21 -6.49
CA GLY A 483 1.24 -25.36 -5.89
C GLY A 483 1.21 -25.11 -4.39
N ARG A 484 2.15 -24.33 -3.84
CA ARG A 484 2.23 -24.04 -2.39
C ARG A 484 2.07 -22.55 -2.10
N MET A 485 1.50 -22.26 -0.95
CA MET A 485 1.37 -20.91 -0.41
C MET A 485 1.81 -20.86 1.06
N ALA A 486 2.24 -19.70 1.52
CA ALA A 486 2.53 -19.46 2.92
C ALA A 486 1.25 -19.08 3.68
N VAL A 487 1.00 -19.74 4.80
CA VAL A 487 -0.03 -19.35 5.78
C VAL A 487 0.67 -18.83 7.02
N ILE A 488 0.46 -17.56 7.32
CA ILE A 488 1.22 -16.80 8.30
C ILE A 488 0.39 -16.62 9.56
N GLY A 489 0.91 -17.06 10.70
CA GLY A 489 0.34 -16.77 12.02
C GLY A 489 -1.00 -17.43 12.32
N ARG A 490 -1.35 -18.55 11.67
CA ARG A 490 -2.60 -19.28 11.95
C ARG A 490 -2.66 -19.71 13.41
N GLY A 491 -3.80 -19.42 14.07
CA GLY A 491 -4.00 -19.72 15.48
C GLY A 491 -3.04 -18.97 16.40
N ASN A 492 -2.60 -17.77 15.99
CA ASN A 492 -1.68 -16.90 16.72
C ASN A 492 -0.31 -17.55 17.02
N LYS A 493 0.14 -18.44 16.14
CA LYS A 493 1.46 -19.05 16.27
C LYS A 493 2.52 -18.21 15.56
N ALA A 494 3.68 -18.05 16.16
CA ALA A 494 4.83 -17.38 15.56
C ALA A 494 5.49 -18.27 14.50
N MET A 495 4.78 -18.57 13.42
CA MET A 495 5.27 -19.44 12.35
C MET A 495 4.65 -19.11 11.00
N ILE A 496 5.37 -19.52 9.95
CA ILE A 496 4.89 -19.58 8.57
C ILE A 496 4.74 -21.05 8.19
N GLU A 497 3.53 -21.49 7.85
CA GLU A 497 3.25 -22.84 7.37
C GLU A 497 3.16 -22.80 5.83
N PHE A 498 3.70 -23.82 5.17
CA PHE A 498 3.58 -23.94 3.72
C PHE A 498 2.57 -25.03 3.39
N LEU A 499 1.46 -24.64 2.77
CA LEU A 499 0.33 -25.51 2.45
C LEU A 499 0.10 -25.59 0.95
N ASP A 500 -0.53 -26.67 0.53
CA ASP A 500 -0.97 -26.82 -0.86
C ASP A 500 -2.15 -25.86 -1.13
N VAL A 501 -2.13 -25.21 -2.27
CA VAL A 501 -3.16 -24.22 -2.68
C VAL A 501 -4.46 -24.88 -3.15
N GLU A 502 -4.45 -26.18 -3.46
CA GLU A 502 -5.58 -26.91 -4.08
C GLU A 502 -6.93 -26.69 -3.35
N GLY A 503 -6.91 -26.62 -2.01
CA GLY A 503 -8.12 -26.34 -1.23
C GLY A 503 -8.67 -24.94 -1.49
N TYR A 504 -7.81 -23.95 -1.61
CA TYR A 504 -8.18 -22.55 -1.91
C TYR A 504 -8.59 -22.38 -3.37
N GLU A 505 -7.95 -23.09 -4.31
CA GLU A 505 -8.31 -23.08 -5.73
C GLU A 505 -9.73 -23.64 -5.91
N ARG A 506 -10.10 -24.72 -5.22
CA ARG A 506 -11.48 -25.26 -5.25
C ARG A 506 -12.52 -24.27 -4.73
N ASP A 507 -12.20 -23.47 -3.72
CA ASP A 507 -13.09 -22.40 -3.25
C ASP A 507 -13.34 -21.31 -4.31
N CYS A 508 -12.46 -21.20 -5.29
CA CYS A 508 -12.56 -20.23 -6.38
C CYS A 508 -13.26 -20.78 -7.64
N GLU A 509 -13.60 -22.08 -7.66
CA GLU A 509 -14.38 -22.66 -8.76
C GLU A 509 -15.75 -21.96 -8.86
N GLY A 510 -16.06 -21.44 -10.05
CA GLY A 510 -17.31 -20.72 -10.27
C GLY A 510 -17.34 -19.28 -9.76
N VAL A 511 -16.28 -18.77 -9.13
CA VAL A 511 -16.20 -17.38 -8.66
C VAL A 511 -15.91 -16.45 -9.82
N VAL A 512 -16.71 -15.38 -9.94
CA VAL A 512 -16.46 -14.30 -10.93
C VAL A 512 -15.37 -13.37 -10.41
N VAL A 513 -14.26 -13.27 -11.13
CA VAL A 513 -13.14 -12.41 -10.80
C VAL A 513 -13.10 -11.21 -11.75
N GLY A 514 -13.35 -10.01 -11.21
CA GLY A 514 -13.45 -8.80 -12.02
C GLY A 514 -14.57 -8.90 -13.07
N ALA A 515 -14.25 -8.60 -14.33
CA ALA A 515 -15.14 -8.78 -15.47
C ALA A 515 -14.80 -10.04 -16.32
N LEU A 516 -13.90 -10.91 -15.82
CA LEU A 516 -13.38 -12.07 -16.59
C LEU A 516 -14.34 -13.26 -16.66
N GLY A 517 -15.49 -13.19 -15.98
CA GLY A 517 -16.42 -14.32 -15.89
C GLY A 517 -15.97 -15.36 -14.85
N VAL A 518 -16.60 -16.51 -14.89
CA VAL A 518 -16.32 -17.61 -13.96
C VAL A 518 -14.90 -18.15 -14.19
N MET A 519 -14.09 -18.26 -13.15
CA MET A 519 -12.85 -19.02 -13.20
C MET A 519 -13.22 -20.47 -13.53
N GLY A 520 -12.99 -20.89 -14.77
CA GLY A 520 -13.24 -22.25 -15.22
C GLY A 520 -12.38 -23.22 -14.45
N GLY A 521 -12.96 -24.37 -14.06
CA GLY A 521 -12.25 -25.49 -13.44
C GLY A 521 -11.21 -26.11 -14.38
#